data_69695344d7655f693fbc165cd43fc6a5
#
_entry.id   69695344d7655f693fbc165cd43fc6a5
#
_cell.length_a   1.000
_cell.length_b   1.000
_cell.length_c   1.000
_cell.angle_alpha   90.00
_cell.angle_beta   90.00
_cell.angle_gamma   90.00
#
_symmetry.space_group_name_H-M   'P 1'
#
loop_
_entity.id
_entity.type
_entity.pdbx_description
1 polymer ?
#
loop_
_entity_poly.entity_id
_entity_poly.type
_entity_poly.pdbx_seq_one_letter_code
_entity_poly.pdbx_strand_id
1 'polypeptide(L)'
;MSKNTDVFVIGGGPAGLAVAIAARQRGFNVTIADGARPPVDKACGEGLMPDTLSALQDLDIDLSASDGFPFHGIRFWERNTSAQADFPEQHGLGVRRVVLHQMLLENAQRIGVRFLWQTPVVGISSDQVLITGGSIRARWIVGADGVRSRVREWCGLNDRTDSAFRYATRRHYRVEPWSRHVEVYWGEGAQAYVTPVGETSVCVVLVSRSPGVRLSSLHEKFPELARRLDHATCIGAERGGVTVTRQLKSVHRGAVALVGDASGSVDAITGDGLNLGFRQALALAAAMQAGDLGAYQQAHRRLARRPSLMARLLLLLDSQPKLRRRAMRALAAHPDLFARLVAVHVGATSPRHLAETGAQLGWRLVFA
;
A
#
# COMPACT_ATOMS: atom_id res chain seq x y z
N MET A 1 -0.93 -27.93 -22.92
CA MET A 1 -0.40 -26.92 -21.96
C MET A 1 0.20 -27.66 -20.79
N SER A 2 1.41 -27.28 -20.30
CA SER A 2 1.98 -27.90 -19.10
C SER A 2 1.02 -27.75 -17.93
N LYS A 3 0.65 -28.87 -17.29
CA LYS A 3 -0.26 -28.91 -16.12
C LYS A 3 0.47 -28.61 -14.81
N ASN A 4 1.77 -28.28 -14.86
CA ASN A 4 2.61 -28.08 -13.71
C ASN A 4 3.34 -26.74 -13.77
N THR A 5 3.53 -26.12 -12.62
CA THR A 5 4.35 -24.92 -12.40
C THR A 5 5.05 -25.03 -11.05
N ASP A 6 6.17 -24.34 -10.84
CA ASP A 6 6.83 -24.34 -9.51
C ASP A 6 6.04 -23.47 -8.54
N VAL A 7 5.61 -22.28 -8.99
CA VAL A 7 4.86 -21.33 -8.19
C VAL A 7 3.58 -20.94 -8.93
N PHE A 8 2.45 -21.09 -8.27
CA PHE A 8 1.16 -20.61 -8.76
C PHE A 8 0.68 -19.44 -7.91
N VAL A 9 0.50 -18.27 -8.54
CA VAL A 9 0.06 -17.05 -7.87
C VAL A 9 -1.42 -16.79 -8.20
N ILE A 10 -2.23 -16.62 -7.17
CA ILE A 10 -3.65 -16.32 -7.27
C ILE A 10 -3.87 -14.84 -6.99
N GLY A 11 -4.14 -14.06 -8.04
CA GLY A 11 -4.30 -12.61 -8.04
C GLY A 11 -3.18 -11.88 -8.78
N GLY A 12 -3.55 -11.17 -9.85
CA GLY A 12 -2.67 -10.40 -10.74
C GLY A 12 -2.51 -8.92 -10.34
N GLY A 13 -2.75 -8.58 -9.06
CA GLY A 13 -2.46 -7.25 -8.53
C GLY A 13 -0.96 -7.02 -8.30
N PRO A 14 -0.53 -5.79 -7.86
CA PRO A 14 0.88 -5.47 -7.67
C PRO A 14 1.64 -6.45 -6.77
N ALA A 15 1.05 -6.91 -5.67
CA ALA A 15 1.70 -7.90 -4.79
C ALA A 15 1.90 -9.26 -5.47
N GLY A 16 0.91 -9.71 -6.28
CA GLY A 16 1.02 -10.96 -7.03
C GLY A 16 2.06 -10.88 -8.15
N LEU A 17 2.08 -9.77 -8.89
CA LEU A 17 3.10 -9.51 -9.92
C LEU A 17 4.50 -9.45 -9.29
N ALA A 18 4.65 -8.77 -8.15
CA ALA A 18 5.92 -8.70 -7.42
C ALA A 18 6.43 -10.09 -6.97
N VAL A 19 5.53 -10.95 -6.46
CA VAL A 19 5.92 -12.34 -6.13
C VAL A 19 6.37 -13.09 -7.36
N ALA A 20 5.63 -12.95 -8.46
CA ALA A 20 5.98 -13.65 -9.69
C ALA A 20 7.35 -13.20 -10.22
N ILE A 21 7.63 -11.91 -10.20
CA ILE A 21 8.93 -11.35 -10.58
C ILE A 21 10.03 -11.90 -9.66
N ALA A 22 9.87 -11.75 -8.35
CA ALA A 22 10.87 -12.20 -7.36
C ALA A 22 11.12 -13.70 -7.42
N ALA A 23 10.12 -14.52 -7.72
CA ALA A 23 10.26 -15.96 -7.90
C ALA A 23 10.95 -16.30 -9.23
N ARG A 24 10.62 -15.59 -10.32
CA ARG A 24 11.31 -15.77 -11.62
C ARG A 24 12.79 -15.41 -11.53
N GLN A 25 13.16 -14.33 -10.84
CA GLN A 25 14.56 -13.96 -10.58
C GLN A 25 15.34 -15.08 -9.86
N ARG A 26 14.64 -15.99 -9.16
CA ARG A 26 15.21 -17.16 -8.48
C ARG A 26 15.08 -18.45 -9.27
N GLY A 27 14.72 -18.38 -10.55
CA GLY A 27 14.67 -19.52 -11.47
C GLY A 27 13.38 -20.36 -11.41
N PHE A 28 12.39 -20.00 -10.62
CA PHE A 28 11.11 -20.73 -10.59
C PHE A 28 10.28 -20.51 -11.87
N ASN A 29 9.60 -21.55 -12.34
CA ASN A 29 8.53 -21.40 -13.31
C ASN A 29 7.27 -20.91 -12.62
N VAL A 30 6.74 -19.75 -13.07
CA VAL A 30 5.63 -19.06 -12.40
C VAL A 30 4.43 -18.93 -13.31
N THR A 31 3.26 -19.23 -12.76
CA THR A 31 1.96 -18.98 -13.39
C THR A 31 1.12 -18.09 -12.49
N ILE A 32 0.54 -17.02 -13.05
CA ILE A 32 -0.44 -16.15 -12.37
C ILE A 32 -1.83 -16.42 -12.95
N ALA A 33 -2.84 -16.51 -12.09
CA ALA A 33 -4.24 -16.47 -12.49
C ALA A 33 -4.98 -15.30 -11.83
N ASP A 34 -5.81 -14.61 -12.60
CA ASP A 34 -6.76 -13.60 -12.12
C ASP A 34 -8.08 -13.70 -12.88
N GLY A 35 -9.20 -13.48 -12.19
CA GLY A 35 -10.53 -13.42 -12.79
C GLY A 35 -10.76 -12.17 -13.64
N ALA A 36 -9.97 -11.13 -13.47
CA ALA A 36 -10.02 -9.89 -14.23
C ALA A 36 -9.00 -9.87 -15.38
N ARG A 37 -9.11 -8.85 -16.23
CA ARG A 37 -8.09 -8.46 -17.21
C ARG A 37 -7.35 -7.21 -16.74
N PRO A 38 -6.05 -7.06 -17.06
CA PRO A 38 -5.36 -5.79 -16.86
C PRO A 38 -5.92 -4.68 -17.76
N PRO A 39 -5.78 -3.41 -17.37
CA PRO A 39 -5.16 -2.96 -16.13
C PRO A 39 -6.08 -3.12 -14.90
N VAL A 40 -5.52 -3.60 -13.78
CA VAL A 40 -6.26 -3.74 -12.51
C VAL A 40 -6.24 -2.41 -11.77
N ASP A 41 -7.31 -1.63 -11.88
CA ASP A 41 -7.45 -0.33 -11.22
C ASP A 41 -8.27 -0.43 -9.93
N LYS A 42 -7.68 -0.02 -8.80
CA LYS A 42 -8.31 0.06 -7.47
C LYS A 42 -8.00 1.42 -6.83
N ALA A 43 -8.79 1.83 -5.83
CA ALA A 43 -8.49 2.99 -5.03
C ALA A 43 -7.09 2.85 -4.39
N CYS A 44 -6.25 3.87 -4.61
CA CYS A 44 -4.86 3.93 -4.17
C CYS A 44 -4.45 5.39 -4.03
N GLY A 45 -3.57 5.70 -3.07
CA GLY A 45 -2.99 7.04 -2.91
C GLY A 45 -1.97 7.41 -3.97
N GLU A 46 -1.44 6.42 -4.68
CA GLU A 46 -0.52 6.59 -5.82
C GLU A 46 0.82 7.26 -5.50
N GLY A 47 1.11 7.49 -4.22
CA GLY A 47 2.41 7.96 -3.76
C GLY A 47 3.33 6.78 -3.42
N LEU A 48 4.44 6.65 -4.14
CA LEU A 48 5.50 5.71 -3.85
C LEU A 48 6.57 6.44 -3.02
N MET A 49 6.70 6.04 -1.76
CA MET A 49 7.70 6.59 -0.85
C MET A 49 9.10 6.10 -1.26
N PRO A 50 10.22 6.73 -0.80
CA PRO A 50 11.57 6.32 -1.16
C PRO A 50 11.87 4.84 -0.93
N ASP A 51 11.43 4.28 0.19
CA ASP A 51 11.61 2.86 0.52
C ASP A 51 10.76 1.91 -0.37
N THR A 52 9.67 2.41 -0.95
CA THR A 52 8.88 1.69 -1.96
C THR A 52 9.62 1.64 -3.30
N LEU A 53 10.26 2.74 -3.70
CA LEU A 53 11.09 2.78 -4.91
C LEU A 53 12.29 1.83 -4.79
N SER A 54 12.95 1.81 -3.63
CA SER A 54 14.00 0.82 -3.34
C SER A 54 13.51 -0.62 -3.43
N ALA A 55 12.29 -0.93 -2.96
CA ALA A 55 11.72 -2.27 -3.08
C ALA A 55 11.39 -2.65 -4.54
N LEU A 56 11.07 -1.68 -5.39
CA LEU A 56 10.88 -1.90 -6.83
C LEU A 56 12.21 -2.14 -7.55
N GLN A 57 13.28 -1.43 -7.18
CA GLN A 57 14.63 -1.69 -7.69
C GLN A 57 15.10 -3.12 -7.36
N ASP A 58 14.80 -3.62 -6.16
CA ASP A 58 15.06 -5.03 -5.80
C ASP A 58 14.27 -6.03 -6.67
N LEU A 59 13.26 -5.57 -7.41
CA LEU A 59 12.48 -6.32 -8.39
C LEU A 59 12.92 -6.05 -9.85
N ASP A 60 14.06 -5.40 -10.08
CA ASP A 60 14.53 -4.94 -11.39
C ASP A 60 13.51 -4.01 -12.10
N ILE A 61 12.84 -3.15 -11.33
CA ILE A 61 11.92 -2.15 -11.84
C ILE A 61 12.41 -0.77 -11.43
N ASP A 62 13.02 -0.09 -12.39
CA ASP A 62 13.48 1.28 -12.22
C ASP A 62 12.40 2.26 -12.71
N LEU A 63 11.94 3.10 -11.78
CA LEU A 63 11.04 4.20 -12.07
C LEU A 63 11.84 5.52 -12.11
N SER A 64 11.53 6.33 -13.11
CA SER A 64 12.15 7.63 -13.33
C SER A 64 11.12 8.77 -13.21
N ALA A 65 11.59 10.00 -13.24
CA ALA A 65 10.73 11.17 -13.24
C ALA A 65 9.77 11.22 -14.46
N SER A 66 10.07 10.51 -15.55
CA SER A 66 9.18 10.42 -16.72
C SER A 66 7.97 9.51 -16.49
N ASP A 67 8.03 8.63 -15.49
CA ASP A 67 6.96 7.67 -15.16
C ASP A 67 5.92 8.22 -14.19
N GLY A 68 6.20 9.40 -13.59
CA GLY A 68 5.35 10.02 -12.59
C GLY A 68 5.80 11.43 -12.24
N PHE A 69 5.41 11.89 -11.05
CA PHE A 69 5.78 13.22 -10.55
C PHE A 69 6.61 13.08 -9.25
N PRO A 70 7.85 13.58 -9.22
CA PRO A 70 8.69 13.56 -8.03
C PRO A 70 8.11 14.43 -6.91
N PHE A 71 8.04 13.88 -5.70
CA PHE A 71 7.68 14.65 -4.51
C PHE A 71 8.72 14.45 -3.41
N HIS A 72 8.91 15.47 -2.58
CA HIS A 72 10.06 15.54 -1.66
C HIS A 72 9.75 15.18 -0.22
N GLY A 73 8.45 15.07 0.14
CA GLY A 73 8.08 14.83 1.52
C GLY A 73 6.56 14.77 1.72
N ILE A 74 6.16 14.99 2.97
CA ILE A 74 4.77 14.93 3.41
C ILE A 74 4.40 16.25 4.06
N ARG A 75 3.20 16.75 3.77
CA ARG A 75 2.59 17.90 4.42
C ARG A 75 1.27 17.51 5.05
N PHE A 76 1.10 17.82 6.31
CA PHE A 76 -0.16 17.68 7.04
C PHE A 76 -0.89 19.02 7.11
N TRP A 77 -2.20 18.98 6.94
CA TRP A 77 -3.11 20.09 7.11
C TRP A 77 -4.18 19.78 8.13
N GLU A 78 -4.41 20.65 9.08
CA GLU A 78 -5.58 20.64 9.94
C GLU A 78 -6.11 22.07 10.11
N ARG A 79 -7.26 22.38 9.52
CA ARG A 79 -7.80 23.75 9.43
C ARG A 79 -6.73 24.70 8.87
N ASN A 80 -6.34 25.72 9.65
CA ASN A 80 -5.36 26.73 9.27
C ASN A 80 -3.91 26.39 9.70
N THR A 81 -3.67 25.21 10.24
CA THR A 81 -2.33 24.76 10.68
C THR A 81 -1.79 23.77 9.66
N SER A 82 -0.55 24.00 9.21
CA SER A 82 0.18 23.02 8.41
C SER A 82 1.54 22.70 9.03
N ALA A 83 1.96 21.47 8.85
CA ALA A 83 3.31 21.00 9.15
C ALA A 83 3.82 20.21 7.96
N GLN A 84 5.08 20.40 7.58
CA GLN A 84 5.70 19.65 6.48
C GLN A 84 7.09 19.18 6.87
N ALA A 85 7.51 18.09 6.23
CA ALA A 85 8.86 17.58 6.33
C ALA A 85 9.27 16.90 5.02
N ASP A 86 10.52 17.09 4.65
CA ASP A 86 11.13 16.44 3.51
C ASP A 86 11.68 15.06 3.90
N PHE A 87 11.85 14.18 2.92
CA PHE A 87 12.57 12.94 3.08
C PHE A 87 14.07 13.23 3.23
N PRO A 88 14.83 12.43 4.01
CA PRO A 88 16.23 12.77 4.34
C PRO A 88 17.17 12.83 3.13
N GLU A 89 17.03 11.94 2.14
CA GLU A 89 18.06 11.76 1.11
C GLU A 89 17.51 11.50 -0.29
N GLN A 90 16.23 11.14 -0.40
CA GLN A 90 15.61 10.71 -1.66
C GLN A 90 14.25 11.38 -1.84
N HIS A 91 13.72 11.30 -3.03
CA HIS A 91 12.36 11.72 -3.31
C HIS A 91 11.43 10.49 -3.45
N GLY A 92 10.15 10.69 -3.24
CA GLY A 92 9.10 9.78 -3.64
C GLY A 92 8.65 10.06 -5.07
N LEU A 93 7.83 9.19 -5.62
CA LEU A 93 7.27 9.33 -6.96
C LEU A 93 5.75 9.10 -6.94
N GLY A 94 4.99 10.09 -7.37
CA GLY A 94 3.56 9.94 -7.60
C GLY A 94 3.32 9.26 -8.93
N VAL A 95 2.88 8.00 -8.91
CA VAL A 95 2.67 7.20 -10.12
C VAL A 95 1.25 6.70 -10.16
N ARG A 96 0.54 6.96 -11.25
CA ARG A 96 -0.81 6.42 -11.43
C ARG A 96 -0.79 4.89 -11.31
N ARG A 97 -1.72 4.36 -10.53
CA ARG A 97 -1.77 2.92 -10.27
C ARG A 97 -1.78 2.05 -11.51
N VAL A 98 -2.46 2.50 -12.56
CA VAL A 98 -2.53 1.77 -13.83
C VAL A 98 -1.17 1.73 -14.54
N VAL A 99 -0.37 2.79 -14.43
CA VAL A 99 0.99 2.86 -14.97
C VAL A 99 1.90 1.90 -14.21
N LEU A 100 1.92 1.97 -12.88
CA LEU A 100 2.69 1.03 -12.05
C LEU A 100 2.30 -0.43 -12.33
N HIS A 101 1.00 -0.72 -12.44
CA HIS A 101 0.54 -2.07 -12.74
C HIS A 101 1.03 -2.54 -14.11
N GLN A 102 0.99 -1.67 -15.12
CA GLN A 102 1.47 -1.98 -16.48
C GLN A 102 2.97 -2.28 -16.49
N MET A 103 3.78 -1.48 -15.80
CA MET A 103 5.23 -1.70 -15.70
C MET A 103 5.57 -3.04 -15.02
N LEU A 104 4.89 -3.35 -13.92
CA LEU A 104 5.02 -4.65 -13.25
C LEU A 104 4.63 -5.81 -14.19
N LEU A 105 3.55 -5.65 -14.94
CA LEU A 105 3.07 -6.66 -15.89
C LEU A 105 4.06 -6.89 -17.03
N GLU A 106 4.55 -5.82 -17.65
CA GLU A 106 5.52 -5.87 -18.75
C GLU A 106 6.83 -6.53 -18.30
N ASN A 107 7.33 -6.17 -17.11
CA ASN A 107 8.51 -6.82 -16.54
C ASN A 107 8.26 -8.32 -16.33
N ALA A 108 7.14 -8.69 -15.73
CA ALA A 108 6.79 -10.09 -15.50
C ALA A 108 6.64 -10.87 -16.82
N GLN A 109 6.07 -10.26 -17.87
CA GLN A 109 5.99 -10.87 -19.22
C GLN A 109 7.38 -11.06 -19.83
N ARG A 110 8.24 -10.04 -19.75
CA ARG A 110 9.60 -10.06 -20.31
C ARG A 110 10.46 -11.20 -19.73
N ILE A 111 10.30 -11.50 -18.43
CA ILE A 111 11.04 -12.57 -17.75
C ILE A 111 10.32 -13.93 -17.81
N GLY A 112 9.23 -14.06 -18.58
CA GLY A 112 8.58 -15.32 -18.89
C GLY A 112 7.62 -15.83 -17.81
N VAL A 113 6.94 -14.95 -17.08
CA VAL A 113 5.78 -15.33 -16.25
C VAL A 113 4.62 -15.72 -17.17
N ARG A 114 3.97 -16.85 -16.86
CA ARG A 114 2.76 -17.29 -17.57
C ARG A 114 1.52 -16.67 -16.94
N PHE A 115 0.63 -16.13 -17.77
CA PHE A 115 -0.61 -15.48 -17.32
C PHE A 115 -1.86 -16.25 -17.77
N LEU A 116 -2.81 -16.37 -16.84
CA LEU A 116 -4.16 -16.90 -17.02
C LEU A 116 -5.16 -15.82 -16.61
N TRP A 117 -5.36 -14.84 -17.50
CA TRP A 117 -6.36 -13.78 -17.29
C TRP A 117 -7.76 -14.31 -17.56
N GLN A 118 -8.76 -13.69 -16.90
CA GLN A 118 -10.15 -14.13 -16.96
C GLN A 118 -10.33 -15.62 -16.55
N THR A 119 -9.44 -16.08 -15.67
CA THR A 119 -9.42 -17.45 -15.18
C THR A 119 -9.60 -17.45 -13.67
N PRO A 120 -10.85 -17.43 -13.19
CA PRO A 120 -11.13 -17.51 -11.76
C PRO A 120 -10.59 -18.80 -11.17
N VAL A 121 -9.87 -18.66 -10.05
CA VAL A 121 -9.54 -19.79 -9.19
C VAL A 121 -10.76 -20.07 -8.30
N VAL A 122 -11.18 -21.33 -8.27
CA VAL A 122 -12.39 -21.78 -7.57
C VAL A 122 -12.11 -22.56 -6.30
N GLY A 123 -10.85 -23.01 -6.09
CA GLY A 123 -10.44 -23.74 -4.90
C GLY A 123 -8.98 -24.17 -4.94
N ILE A 124 -8.53 -24.74 -3.83
CA ILE A 124 -7.21 -25.36 -3.64
C ILE A 124 -7.43 -26.73 -3.03
N SER A 125 -6.76 -27.76 -3.58
CA SER A 125 -6.79 -29.13 -3.06
C SER A 125 -5.38 -29.69 -3.04
N SER A 126 -4.81 -29.86 -1.86
CA SER A 126 -3.40 -30.29 -1.66
C SER A 126 -2.40 -29.41 -2.44
N ASP A 127 -1.81 -29.95 -3.50
CA ASP A 127 -0.84 -29.30 -4.39
C ASP A 127 -1.47 -28.80 -5.71
N GLN A 128 -2.80 -28.80 -5.81
CA GLN A 128 -3.53 -28.41 -7.02
C GLN A 128 -4.35 -27.15 -6.81
N VAL A 129 -4.25 -26.23 -7.75
CA VAL A 129 -5.12 -25.07 -7.87
C VAL A 129 -6.23 -25.39 -8.85
N LEU A 130 -7.48 -25.31 -8.40
CA LEU A 130 -8.66 -25.57 -9.19
C LEU A 130 -9.08 -24.29 -9.92
N ILE A 131 -9.13 -24.35 -11.24
CA ILE A 131 -9.57 -23.26 -12.11
C ILE A 131 -10.79 -23.71 -12.92
N THR A 132 -11.49 -22.76 -13.52
CA THR A 132 -12.58 -23.12 -14.44
C THR A 132 -12.03 -23.96 -15.60
N GLY A 133 -12.52 -25.19 -15.74
CA GLY A 133 -12.11 -26.12 -16.80
C GLY A 133 -10.90 -27.02 -16.50
N GLY A 134 -10.43 -27.08 -15.22
CA GLY A 134 -9.37 -28.00 -14.86
C GLY A 134 -8.61 -27.67 -13.58
N SER A 135 -7.43 -28.26 -13.46
CA SER A 135 -6.53 -27.98 -12.33
C SER A 135 -5.07 -27.86 -12.80
N ILE A 136 -4.28 -27.14 -12.02
CA ILE A 136 -2.84 -26.97 -12.25
C ILE A 136 -2.13 -27.34 -10.96
N ARG A 137 -1.15 -28.23 -11.05
CA ARG A 137 -0.31 -28.64 -9.93
C ARG A 137 0.81 -27.61 -9.72
N ALA A 138 1.09 -27.25 -8.48
CA ALA A 138 2.15 -26.33 -8.10
C ALA A 138 2.89 -26.80 -6.85
N ARG A 139 4.21 -26.60 -6.81
CA ARG A 139 5.02 -26.83 -5.62
C ARG A 139 4.69 -25.80 -4.54
N TRP A 140 4.47 -24.55 -4.92
CA TRP A 140 4.10 -23.45 -4.04
C TRP A 140 2.86 -22.74 -4.58
N ILE A 141 1.91 -22.45 -3.71
CA ILE A 141 0.69 -21.71 -4.03
C ILE A 141 0.70 -20.40 -3.25
N VAL A 142 0.54 -19.27 -3.93
CA VAL A 142 0.58 -17.94 -3.32
C VAL A 142 -0.76 -17.25 -3.48
N GLY A 143 -1.40 -16.93 -2.36
CA GLY A 143 -2.59 -16.10 -2.33
C GLY A 143 -2.22 -14.60 -2.31
N ALA A 144 -2.52 -13.89 -3.41
CA ALA A 144 -2.34 -12.46 -3.60
C ALA A 144 -3.66 -11.76 -3.99
N ASP A 145 -4.79 -12.33 -3.58
CA ASP A 145 -6.15 -11.99 -3.97
C ASP A 145 -6.79 -10.87 -3.12
N GLY A 146 -5.97 -10.13 -2.37
CA GLY A 146 -6.33 -8.88 -1.72
C GLY A 146 -7.10 -9.04 -0.41
N VAL A 147 -7.71 -7.94 0.05
CA VAL A 147 -8.31 -7.84 1.40
C VAL A 147 -9.42 -8.85 1.67
N ARG A 148 -10.16 -9.26 0.62
CA ARG A 148 -11.24 -10.28 0.69
C ARG A 148 -10.75 -11.65 0.23
N SER A 149 -9.52 -12.03 0.60
CA SER A 149 -8.87 -13.26 0.14
C SER A 149 -9.70 -14.52 0.39
N ARG A 150 -10.02 -15.21 -0.70
CA ARG A 150 -10.61 -16.55 -0.67
C ARG A 150 -9.56 -17.62 -0.39
N VAL A 151 -8.31 -17.40 -0.84
CA VAL A 151 -7.20 -18.30 -0.54
C VAL A 151 -7.00 -18.42 0.96
N ARG A 152 -7.06 -17.30 1.70
CA ARG A 152 -7.00 -17.29 3.15
C ARG A 152 -8.12 -18.14 3.77
N GLU A 153 -9.32 -18.07 3.23
CA GLU A 153 -10.48 -18.84 3.71
C GLU A 153 -10.32 -20.33 3.41
N TRP A 154 -9.99 -20.68 2.17
CA TRP A 154 -9.81 -22.08 1.75
C TRP A 154 -8.71 -22.79 2.55
N CYS A 155 -7.66 -22.06 2.95
CA CYS A 155 -6.54 -22.62 3.71
C CYS A 155 -6.76 -22.55 5.23
N GLY A 156 -7.91 -22.05 5.70
CA GLY A 156 -8.19 -21.92 7.15
C GLY A 156 -7.21 -21.00 7.87
N LEU A 157 -6.75 -19.92 7.18
CA LEU A 157 -5.85 -18.89 7.72
C LEU A 157 -6.62 -17.66 8.21
N ASN A 158 -7.90 -17.82 8.57
CA ASN A 158 -8.78 -16.74 9.01
C ASN A 158 -8.67 -16.41 10.51
N ASP A 159 -7.78 -17.06 11.24
CA ASP A 159 -7.51 -16.69 12.64
C ASP A 159 -6.79 -15.34 12.67
N ARG A 160 -7.57 -14.29 12.86
CA ARG A 160 -7.17 -12.89 12.67
C ARG A 160 -7.79 -11.96 13.70
N THR A 161 -7.15 -10.80 13.84
CA THR A 161 -7.72 -9.63 14.51
C THR A 161 -7.89 -8.52 13.46
N ASP A 162 -9.11 -8.00 13.33
CA ASP A 162 -9.44 -6.92 12.42
C ASP A 162 -9.82 -5.65 13.22
N SER A 163 -9.42 -4.47 12.72
CA SER A 163 -10.00 -3.20 13.14
C SER A 163 -11.33 -2.93 12.40
N ALA A 164 -12.00 -1.84 12.77
CA ALA A 164 -13.12 -1.35 11.99
C ALA A 164 -12.70 -0.99 10.55
N PHE A 165 -13.58 -1.24 9.60
CA PHE A 165 -13.37 -0.84 8.21
C PHE A 165 -13.41 0.66 8.07
N ARG A 166 -12.58 1.17 7.15
CA ARG A 166 -12.64 2.52 6.60
C ARG A 166 -12.85 2.43 5.11
N TYR A 167 -13.51 3.43 4.55
CA TYR A 167 -13.92 3.49 3.15
C TYR A 167 -13.11 4.53 2.44
N ALA A 168 -12.55 4.18 1.30
CA ALA A 168 -11.76 5.08 0.48
C ALA A 168 -12.43 5.31 -0.87
N THR A 169 -12.40 6.54 -1.35
CA THR A 169 -12.75 6.89 -2.73
C THR A 169 -11.60 7.67 -3.35
N ARG A 170 -11.27 7.38 -4.59
CA ARG A 170 -10.18 8.00 -5.33
C ARG A 170 -10.67 8.56 -6.66
N ARG A 171 -10.18 9.75 -7.02
CA ARG A 171 -10.35 10.36 -8.35
C ARG A 171 -9.12 11.18 -8.71
N HIS A 172 -8.84 11.29 -10.00
CA HIS A 172 -7.84 12.20 -10.52
C HIS A 172 -8.49 13.50 -10.98
N TYR A 173 -7.72 14.58 -10.86
CA TYR A 173 -8.12 15.92 -11.30
C TYR A 173 -7.03 16.48 -12.21
N ARG A 174 -7.46 17.13 -13.29
CA ARG A 174 -6.56 17.88 -14.19
C ARG A 174 -6.34 19.26 -13.61
N VAL A 175 -5.23 19.41 -12.94
CA VAL A 175 -4.74 20.67 -12.36
C VAL A 175 -3.25 20.51 -12.10
N GLU A 176 -2.49 21.59 -12.30
CA GLU A 176 -1.07 21.58 -11.94
C GLU A 176 -0.90 21.36 -10.43
N PRO A 177 0.03 20.48 -10.02
CA PRO A 177 0.32 20.29 -8.61
C PRO A 177 0.78 21.58 -7.95
N TRP A 178 0.09 22.01 -6.92
CA TRP A 178 0.43 23.21 -6.13
C TRP A 178 1.45 22.93 -5.02
N SER A 179 1.90 21.70 -4.90
CA SER A 179 2.87 21.26 -3.91
C SER A 179 3.72 20.12 -4.45
N ARG A 180 4.99 20.08 -4.04
CA ARG A 180 5.88 18.93 -4.24
C ARG A 180 5.90 18.01 -3.00
N HIS A 181 4.80 17.94 -2.26
CA HIS A 181 4.61 17.05 -1.13
C HIS A 181 3.31 16.27 -1.33
N VAL A 182 3.27 15.06 -0.81
CA VAL A 182 1.97 14.41 -0.56
C VAL A 182 1.30 15.18 0.56
N GLU A 183 0.11 15.70 0.31
CA GLU A 183 -0.65 16.45 1.31
C GLU A 183 -1.71 15.57 1.96
N VAL A 184 -1.80 15.61 3.29
CA VAL A 184 -2.79 14.91 4.10
C VAL A 184 -3.61 15.93 4.85
N TYR A 185 -4.88 16.04 4.50
CA TYR A 185 -5.84 16.93 5.14
C TYR A 185 -6.61 16.16 6.21
N TRP A 186 -6.52 16.63 7.44
CA TRP A 186 -7.21 16.05 8.58
C TRP A 186 -8.56 16.74 8.80
N GLY A 187 -9.65 15.95 8.77
CA GLY A 187 -11.01 16.39 9.05
C GLY A 187 -11.67 15.57 10.16
N GLU A 188 -12.90 15.90 10.48
CA GLU A 188 -13.70 15.15 11.45
C GLU A 188 -14.30 13.90 10.76
N GLY A 189 -13.82 12.70 11.20
CA GLY A 189 -14.28 11.41 10.69
C GLY A 189 -13.83 11.08 9.25
N ALA A 190 -12.99 11.92 8.65
CA ALA A 190 -12.44 11.71 7.32
C ALA A 190 -11.06 12.34 7.15
N GLN A 191 -10.32 11.87 6.15
CA GLN A 191 -9.04 12.42 5.72
C GLN A 191 -9.02 12.50 4.20
N ALA A 192 -8.40 13.55 3.66
CA ALA A 192 -8.13 13.63 2.23
C ALA A 192 -6.63 13.61 1.98
N TYR A 193 -6.22 12.88 0.95
CA TYR A 193 -4.84 12.76 0.49
C TYR A 193 -4.74 13.33 -0.90
N VAL A 194 -3.76 14.16 -1.13
CA VAL A 194 -3.46 14.71 -2.46
C VAL A 194 -2.04 14.31 -2.83
N THR A 195 -1.90 13.56 -3.90
CA THR A 195 -0.61 13.14 -4.45
C THR A 195 -0.46 13.74 -5.84
N PRO A 196 0.62 14.49 -6.13
CA PRO A 196 0.96 14.87 -7.48
C PRO A 196 1.34 13.62 -8.28
N VAL A 197 0.71 13.39 -9.44
CA VAL A 197 0.91 12.17 -10.26
C VAL A 197 1.28 12.48 -11.71
N GLY A 198 1.50 13.72 -12.01
CA GLY A 198 1.94 14.24 -13.31
C GLY A 198 1.97 15.75 -13.26
N GLU A 199 2.59 16.40 -14.25
CA GLU A 199 2.75 17.85 -14.31
C GLU A 199 1.43 18.63 -14.32
N THR A 200 0.38 18.00 -14.82
CA THR A 200 -0.96 18.60 -14.94
C THR A 200 -2.03 17.76 -14.24
N SER A 201 -1.64 16.93 -13.27
CA SER A 201 -2.63 16.06 -12.61
C SER A 201 -2.29 15.71 -11.17
N VAL A 202 -3.32 15.66 -10.33
CA VAL A 202 -3.25 15.19 -8.96
C VAL A 202 -4.21 14.03 -8.74
N CYS A 203 -3.81 13.11 -7.87
CA CYS A 203 -4.67 12.06 -7.31
C CYS A 203 -5.24 12.53 -5.99
N VAL A 204 -6.56 12.52 -5.84
CA VAL A 204 -7.25 12.83 -4.58
C VAL A 204 -7.92 11.58 -4.05
N VAL A 205 -7.60 11.23 -2.81
CA VAL A 205 -8.24 10.12 -2.07
C VAL A 205 -8.93 10.66 -0.85
N LEU A 206 -10.17 10.30 -0.65
CA LEU A 206 -10.93 10.56 0.56
C LEU A 206 -11.09 9.24 1.32
N VAL A 207 -10.66 9.21 2.58
CA VAL A 207 -10.81 8.05 3.48
C VAL A 207 -11.70 8.44 4.65
N SER A 208 -12.72 7.63 4.93
CA SER A 208 -13.69 7.91 6.00
C SER A 208 -14.07 6.63 6.74
N ARG A 209 -14.53 6.79 7.99
CA ARG A 209 -15.17 5.72 8.76
C ARG A 209 -16.61 5.47 8.33
N SER A 210 -17.24 6.44 7.67
CA SER A 210 -18.60 6.33 7.15
C SER A 210 -18.59 5.90 5.68
N PRO A 211 -19.35 4.86 5.28
CA PRO A 211 -19.41 4.39 3.90
C PRO A 211 -20.08 5.38 2.94
N GLY A 212 -20.87 6.33 3.46
CA GLY A 212 -21.58 7.32 2.66
C GLY A 212 -20.75 8.54 2.26
N VAL A 213 -19.56 8.75 2.84
CA VAL A 213 -18.70 9.88 2.53
C VAL A 213 -18.02 9.67 1.18
N ARG A 214 -18.23 10.61 0.26
CA ARG A 214 -17.73 10.59 -1.14
C ARG A 214 -16.92 11.84 -1.44
N LEU A 215 -16.25 11.87 -2.57
CA LEU A 215 -15.51 13.06 -3.04
C LEU A 215 -16.42 14.29 -3.23
N SER A 216 -17.70 14.10 -3.45
CA SER A 216 -18.69 15.20 -3.45
C SER A 216 -18.81 15.91 -2.10
N SER A 217 -18.38 15.27 -1.00
CA SER A 217 -18.36 15.88 0.35
C SER A 217 -17.12 16.73 0.62
N LEU A 218 -16.23 16.95 -0.35
CA LEU A 218 -15.00 17.74 -0.15
C LEU A 218 -15.30 19.19 0.28
N HIS A 219 -16.30 19.84 -0.32
CA HIS A 219 -16.67 21.22 0.03
C HIS A 219 -17.08 21.37 1.49
N GLU A 220 -17.79 20.39 2.03
CA GLU A 220 -18.21 20.40 3.43
C GLU A 220 -17.06 20.11 4.39
N LYS A 221 -16.24 19.09 4.08
CA LYS A 221 -15.24 18.55 5.00
C LYS A 221 -13.87 19.19 4.87
N PHE A 222 -13.52 19.63 3.67
CA PHE A 222 -12.20 20.16 3.32
C PHE A 222 -12.33 21.36 2.37
N PRO A 223 -12.93 22.49 2.83
CA PRO A 223 -13.24 23.63 1.95
C PRO A 223 -12.00 24.25 1.29
N GLU A 224 -10.85 24.21 1.96
CA GLU A 224 -9.59 24.69 1.38
C GLU A 224 -9.16 23.82 0.19
N LEU A 225 -9.20 22.50 0.33
CA LEU A 225 -8.90 21.59 -0.77
C LEU A 225 -9.94 21.72 -1.90
N ALA A 226 -11.21 21.85 -1.55
CA ALA A 226 -12.28 22.02 -2.53
C ALA A 226 -12.05 23.25 -3.40
N ARG A 227 -11.69 24.42 -2.81
CA ARG A 227 -11.36 25.65 -3.57
C ARG A 227 -10.20 25.46 -4.54
N ARG A 228 -9.20 24.66 -4.20
CA ARG A 228 -8.09 24.34 -5.11
C ARG A 228 -8.53 23.46 -6.30
N LEU A 229 -9.63 22.74 -6.16
CA LEU A 229 -10.18 21.84 -7.16
C LEU A 229 -11.39 22.42 -7.92
N ASP A 230 -11.91 23.61 -7.57
CA ASP A 230 -13.13 24.18 -8.12
C ASP A 230 -13.11 24.31 -9.66
N HIS A 231 -11.95 24.57 -10.25
CA HIS A 231 -11.78 24.70 -11.70
C HIS A 231 -11.13 23.44 -12.33
N ALA A 232 -10.87 22.41 -11.54
CA ALA A 232 -10.19 21.23 -12.01
C ALA A 232 -11.14 20.24 -12.68
N THR A 233 -10.81 19.80 -13.88
CA THR A 233 -11.58 18.77 -14.59
C THR A 233 -11.30 17.38 -14.02
N CYS A 234 -12.35 16.61 -13.73
CA CYS A 234 -12.23 15.23 -13.31
C CYS A 234 -11.66 14.34 -14.42
N ILE A 235 -10.69 13.49 -14.11
CA ILE A 235 -10.09 12.53 -15.04
C ILE A 235 -10.55 11.11 -14.65
N GLY A 236 -11.26 10.45 -15.53
CA GLY A 236 -11.71 9.07 -15.34
C GLY A 236 -12.80 8.92 -14.26
N ALA A 237 -13.09 7.67 -13.94
CA ALA A 237 -14.14 7.33 -12.97
C ALA A 237 -13.61 7.34 -11.52
N GLU A 238 -14.49 7.65 -10.58
CA GLU A 238 -14.25 7.45 -9.16
C GLU A 238 -14.06 5.95 -8.86
N ARG A 239 -13.06 5.62 -8.05
CA ARG A 239 -12.78 4.26 -7.61
C ARG A 239 -12.94 4.14 -6.10
N GLY A 240 -13.74 3.17 -5.69
CA GLY A 240 -13.95 2.84 -4.28
C GLY A 240 -13.01 1.75 -3.79
N GLY A 241 -12.76 1.74 -2.49
CA GLY A 241 -12.00 0.70 -1.81
C GLY A 241 -12.34 0.65 -0.32
N VAL A 242 -11.87 -0.40 0.33
CA VAL A 242 -11.92 -0.52 1.79
C VAL A 242 -10.51 -0.72 2.31
N THR A 243 -10.24 -0.17 3.49
CA THR A 243 -9.02 -0.40 4.25
C THR A 243 -9.36 -0.90 5.65
N VAL A 244 -8.52 -1.73 6.19
CA VAL A 244 -8.66 -2.34 7.51
C VAL A 244 -7.28 -2.71 8.03
N THR A 245 -7.03 -2.53 9.31
CA THR A 245 -5.87 -3.17 9.93
C THR A 245 -6.23 -4.59 10.27
N ARG A 246 -5.55 -5.54 9.64
CA ARG A 246 -5.75 -6.98 9.80
C ARG A 246 -4.46 -7.67 10.15
N GLN A 247 -4.45 -8.42 11.24
CA GLN A 247 -3.31 -9.24 11.65
C GLN A 247 -3.72 -10.70 11.67
N LEU A 248 -2.92 -11.55 11.01
CA LEU A 248 -3.11 -13.00 10.99
C LEU A 248 -2.14 -13.66 11.97
N LYS A 249 -2.56 -14.76 12.61
CA LYS A 249 -1.64 -15.58 13.41
C LYS A 249 -0.62 -16.29 12.54
N SER A 250 -1.04 -16.77 11.36
CA SER A 250 -0.16 -17.39 10.37
C SER A 250 -0.45 -16.87 8.97
N VAL A 251 0.59 -16.68 8.16
CA VAL A 251 0.50 -16.28 6.75
C VAL A 251 0.83 -17.43 5.79
N HIS A 252 1.01 -18.64 6.31
CA HIS A 252 1.22 -19.82 5.48
C HIS A 252 0.62 -21.08 6.16
N ARG A 253 0.33 -22.08 5.34
CA ARG A 253 -0.05 -23.43 5.75
C ARG A 253 0.40 -24.43 4.69
N GLY A 254 1.24 -25.41 5.08
CA GLY A 254 1.85 -26.33 4.10
C GLY A 254 2.60 -25.56 3.03
N ALA A 255 2.29 -25.84 1.78
CA ALA A 255 2.88 -25.19 0.60
C ALA A 255 2.16 -23.88 0.18
N VAL A 256 1.14 -23.45 0.91
CA VAL A 256 0.38 -22.24 0.61
C VAL A 256 0.90 -21.08 1.45
N ALA A 257 1.17 -19.93 0.82
CA ALA A 257 1.53 -18.68 1.49
C ALA A 257 0.64 -17.52 1.01
N LEU A 258 0.48 -16.50 1.86
CA LEU A 258 -0.28 -15.29 1.56
C LEU A 258 0.65 -14.09 1.46
N VAL A 259 0.35 -13.12 0.59
CA VAL A 259 1.11 -11.89 0.38
C VAL A 259 0.19 -10.68 0.18
N GLY A 260 0.70 -9.48 0.47
CA GLY A 260 -0.07 -8.25 0.39
C GLY A 260 -1.29 -8.28 1.31
N ASP A 261 -2.39 -7.65 0.93
CA ASP A 261 -3.62 -7.58 1.74
C ASP A 261 -4.24 -8.95 2.07
N ALA A 262 -3.92 -10.00 1.30
CA ALA A 262 -4.34 -11.36 1.60
C ALA A 262 -3.66 -11.90 2.88
N SER A 263 -2.41 -11.50 3.15
CA SER A 263 -1.63 -11.90 4.32
C SER A 263 -1.86 -11.05 5.57
N GLY A 264 -2.77 -10.09 5.48
CA GLY A 264 -3.02 -9.05 6.47
C GLY A 264 -2.70 -7.68 5.90
N SER A 265 -3.22 -6.63 6.54
CA SER A 265 -3.10 -5.27 6.05
C SER A 265 -2.85 -4.29 7.19
N VAL A 266 -2.13 -3.23 6.89
CA VAL A 266 -2.03 -2.03 7.70
C VAL A 266 -3.00 -1.00 7.11
N ASP A 267 -3.64 -0.19 7.94
CA ASP A 267 -4.57 0.85 7.47
C ASP A 267 -3.88 1.77 6.46
N ALA A 268 -4.61 2.13 5.40
CA ALA A 268 -4.11 2.99 4.32
C ALA A 268 -3.66 4.39 4.78
N ILE A 269 -3.92 4.77 6.04
CA ILE A 269 -3.49 6.04 6.64
C ILE A 269 -1.97 6.26 6.55
N THR A 270 -1.19 5.18 6.46
CA THR A 270 0.28 5.24 6.35
C THR A 270 0.78 5.34 4.91
N GLY A 271 -0.01 4.91 3.92
CA GLY A 271 0.44 4.78 2.54
C GLY A 271 1.38 3.60 2.25
N ASP A 272 1.67 2.74 3.23
CA ASP A 272 2.69 1.68 3.15
C ASP A 272 2.25 0.41 2.41
N GLY A 273 1.00 0.28 1.96
CA GLY A 273 0.46 -0.99 1.47
C GLY A 273 1.24 -1.62 0.30
N LEU A 274 1.72 -0.80 -0.65
CA LEU A 274 2.52 -1.27 -1.79
C LEU A 274 3.92 -1.70 -1.35
N ASN A 275 4.62 -0.86 -0.57
CA ASN A 275 5.93 -1.18 -0.02
C ASN A 275 5.92 -2.50 0.74
N LEU A 276 4.96 -2.64 1.65
CA LEU A 276 4.81 -3.87 2.44
C LEU A 276 4.60 -5.09 1.53
N GLY A 277 3.74 -4.99 0.51
CA GLY A 277 3.49 -6.05 -0.46
C GLY A 277 4.74 -6.43 -1.26
N PHE A 278 5.54 -5.46 -1.73
CA PHE A 278 6.78 -5.71 -2.48
C PHE A 278 7.86 -6.35 -1.59
N ARG A 279 8.07 -5.83 -0.38
CA ARG A 279 9.03 -6.42 0.58
C ARG A 279 8.62 -7.83 1.01
N GLN A 280 7.33 -8.09 1.17
CA GLN A 280 6.81 -9.44 1.44
C GLN A 280 7.05 -10.37 0.26
N ALA A 281 6.88 -9.91 -0.98
CA ALA A 281 7.12 -10.70 -2.19
C ALA A 281 8.58 -11.18 -2.28
N LEU A 282 9.52 -10.27 -2.05
CA LEU A 282 10.97 -10.58 -2.02
C LEU A 282 11.30 -11.61 -0.93
N ALA A 283 10.77 -11.40 0.29
CA ALA A 283 10.98 -12.30 1.41
C ALA A 283 10.36 -13.69 1.18
N LEU A 284 9.16 -13.74 0.58
CA LEU A 284 8.49 -15.00 0.24
C LEU A 284 9.27 -15.78 -0.82
N ALA A 285 9.74 -15.11 -1.87
CA ALA A 285 10.53 -15.77 -2.91
C ALA A 285 11.83 -16.37 -2.37
N ALA A 286 12.53 -15.67 -1.46
CA ALA A 286 13.71 -16.18 -0.78
C ALA A 286 13.38 -17.40 0.11
N ALA A 287 12.28 -17.37 0.84
CA ALA A 287 11.82 -18.48 1.69
C ALA A 287 11.42 -19.71 0.86
N MET A 288 10.74 -19.51 -0.29
CA MET A 288 10.42 -20.60 -1.23
C MET A 288 11.68 -21.26 -1.80
N GLN A 289 12.71 -20.48 -2.12
CA GLN A 289 14.00 -20.98 -2.59
C GLN A 289 14.69 -21.81 -1.51
N ALA A 290 14.67 -21.35 -0.26
CA ALA A 290 15.23 -22.10 0.88
C ALA A 290 14.37 -23.31 1.31
N GLY A 291 13.11 -23.41 0.82
CA GLY A 291 12.17 -24.44 1.25
C GLY A 291 11.59 -24.24 2.67
N ASP A 292 11.71 -23.01 3.22
CA ASP A 292 11.31 -22.70 4.60
C ASP A 292 10.33 -21.50 4.66
N LEU A 293 9.05 -21.77 4.66
CA LEU A 293 8.02 -20.73 4.85
C LEU A 293 7.94 -20.20 6.30
N GLY A 294 8.55 -20.88 7.26
CA GLY A 294 8.70 -20.37 8.63
C GLY A 294 9.58 -19.12 8.67
N ALA A 295 10.62 -19.07 7.85
CA ALA A 295 11.44 -17.88 7.66
C ALA A 295 10.64 -16.71 7.06
N TYR A 296 9.73 -16.99 6.12
CA TYR A 296 8.80 -15.99 5.60
C TYR A 296 7.86 -15.45 6.68
N GLN A 297 7.29 -16.32 7.52
CA GLN A 297 6.44 -15.91 8.65
C GLN A 297 7.17 -14.91 9.57
N GLN A 298 8.44 -15.16 9.86
CA GLN A 298 9.25 -14.28 10.69
C GLN A 298 9.55 -12.93 9.99
N ALA A 299 9.92 -12.99 8.71
CA ALA A 299 10.15 -11.80 7.89
C ALA A 299 8.88 -10.94 7.76
N HIS A 300 7.74 -11.56 7.49
CA HIS A 300 6.43 -10.91 7.40
C HIS A 300 6.10 -10.12 8.68
N ARG A 301 6.30 -10.74 9.86
CA ARG A 301 6.09 -10.06 11.15
C ARG A 301 7.04 -8.88 11.35
N ARG A 302 8.31 -9.01 10.94
CA ARG A 302 9.30 -7.91 11.04
C ARG A 302 8.93 -6.74 10.14
N LEU A 303 8.58 -7.02 8.87
CA LEU A 303 8.18 -6.01 7.89
C LEU A 303 6.95 -5.21 8.34
N ALA A 304 5.97 -5.87 8.97
CA ALA A 304 4.76 -5.22 9.43
C ALA A 304 4.91 -4.35 10.69
N ARG A 305 6.01 -4.46 11.45
CA ARG A 305 6.16 -3.77 12.76
C ARG A 305 6.13 -2.26 12.64
N ARG A 306 6.97 -1.69 11.76
CA ARG A 306 7.07 -0.23 11.57
C ARG A 306 5.75 0.35 11.03
N PRO A 307 5.20 -0.15 9.89
CA PRO A 307 3.93 0.33 9.39
C PRO A 307 2.77 0.22 10.40
N SER A 308 2.72 -0.88 11.17
CA SER A 308 1.68 -1.06 12.19
C SER A 308 1.80 -0.06 13.34
N LEU A 309 3.01 0.27 13.77
CA LEU A 309 3.24 1.30 14.80
C LEU A 309 2.80 2.68 14.29
N MET A 310 3.23 3.06 13.08
CA MET A 310 2.84 4.33 12.47
C MET A 310 1.32 4.43 12.27
N ALA A 311 0.68 3.35 11.79
CA ALA A 311 -0.77 3.31 11.66
C ALA A 311 -1.49 3.53 13.00
N ARG A 312 -1.04 2.90 14.09
CA ARG A 312 -1.61 3.09 15.43
C ARG A 312 -1.51 4.54 15.90
N LEU A 313 -0.36 5.19 15.70
CA LEU A 313 -0.16 6.59 16.04
C LEU A 313 -1.08 7.51 15.23
N LEU A 314 -1.13 7.33 13.92
CA LEU A 314 -1.97 8.16 13.06
C LEU A 314 -3.47 7.92 13.31
N LEU A 315 -3.90 6.67 13.55
CA LEU A 315 -5.28 6.36 13.90
C LEU A 315 -5.67 6.89 15.29
N LEU A 316 -4.73 6.98 16.23
CA LEU A 316 -4.95 7.66 17.52
C LEU A 316 -5.21 9.14 17.28
N LEU A 317 -4.39 9.82 16.47
CA LEU A 317 -4.62 11.22 16.11
C LEU A 317 -5.95 11.42 15.37
N ASP A 318 -6.33 10.48 14.49
CA ASP A 318 -7.61 10.49 13.78
C ASP A 318 -8.80 10.40 14.75
N SER A 319 -8.69 9.57 15.79
CA SER A 319 -9.75 9.35 16.78
C SER A 319 -9.86 10.43 17.85
N GLN A 320 -8.80 11.24 18.07
CA GLN A 320 -8.68 12.22 19.15
C GLN A 320 -8.42 13.64 18.61
N PRO A 321 -9.45 14.39 18.21
CA PRO A 321 -9.27 15.71 17.58
C PRO A 321 -8.50 16.72 18.43
N LYS A 322 -8.66 16.68 19.79
CA LYS A 322 -7.93 17.57 20.69
C LYS A 322 -6.42 17.26 20.69
N LEU A 323 -6.07 15.97 20.77
CA LEU A 323 -4.68 15.51 20.69
C LEU A 323 -4.07 15.84 19.33
N ARG A 324 -4.80 15.58 18.25
CA ARG A 324 -4.37 15.89 16.88
C ARG A 324 -4.04 17.38 16.73
N ARG A 325 -4.92 18.30 17.18
CA ARG A 325 -4.65 19.75 17.13
C ARG A 325 -3.40 20.16 17.87
N ARG A 326 -3.15 19.57 19.05
CA ARG A 326 -1.90 19.82 19.79
C ARG A 326 -0.70 19.28 19.04
N ALA A 327 -0.77 18.05 18.54
CA ALA A 327 0.29 17.44 17.73
C ALA A 327 0.61 18.28 16.50
N MET A 328 -0.40 18.75 15.77
CA MET A 328 -0.22 19.60 14.58
C MET A 328 0.48 20.91 14.91
N ARG A 329 0.11 21.58 16.02
CA ARG A 329 0.79 22.79 16.48
C ARG A 329 2.26 22.52 16.86
N ALA A 330 2.51 21.42 17.57
CA ALA A 330 3.87 21.02 17.95
C ALA A 330 4.74 20.71 16.72
N LEU A 331 4.21 19.99 15.73
CA LEU A 331 4.92 19.68 14.49
C LEU A 331 5.16 20.92 13.61
N ALA A 332 4.22 21.87 13.59
CA ALA A 332 4.39 23.14 12.90
C ALA A 332 5.45 24.04 13.55
N ALA A 333 5.51 24.05 14.89
CA ALA A 333 6.49 24.81 15.64
C ALA A 333 7.91 24.16 15.63
N HIS A 334 8.01 22.86 15.36
CA HIS A 334 9.24 22.08 15.40
C HIS A 334 9.37 21.19 14.16
N PRO A 335 9.75 21.75 13.00
CA PRO A 335 9.87 20.97 11.75
C PRO A 335 10.86 19.81 11.81
N ASP A 336 11.94 19.95 12.62
CA ASP A 336 12.91 18.88 12.87
C ASP A 336 12.30 17.64 13.52
N LEU A 337 11.30 17.83 14.39
CA LEU A 337 10.55 16.71 14.98
C LEU A 337 9.74 15.96 13.92
N PHE A 338 9.09 16.70 13.04
CA PHE A 338 8.33 16.07 11.94
C PHE A 338 9.25 15.37 10.95
N ALA A 339 10.40 15.97 10.60
CA ALA A 339 11.41 15.35 9.74
C ALA A 339 11.91 14.00 10.31
N ARG A 340 12.16 13.90 11.62
CA ARG A 340 12.53 12.64 12.29
C ARG A 340 11.42 11.59 12.18
N LEU A 341 10.15 11.98 12.38
CA LEU A 341 9.01 11.06 12.23
C LEU A 341 8.88 10.54 10.78
N VAL A 342 9.05 11.43 9.80
CA VAL A 342 9.05 11.08 8.39
C VAL A 342 10.24 10.16 8.05
N ALA A 343 11.44 10.45 8.56
CA ALA A 343 12.62 9.59 8.37
C ALA A 343 12.41 8.17 8.92
N VAL A 344 11.78 8.04 10.07
CA VAL A 344 11.39 6.71 10.59
C VAL A 344 10.32 6.07 9.72
N HIS A 345 9.34 6.84 9.27
CA HIS A 345 8.25 6.33 8.43
C HIS A 345 8.77 5.71 7.13
N VAL A 346 9.68 6.37 6.43
CA VAL A 346 10.28 5.86 5.19
C VAL A 346 11.46 4.90 5.41
N GLY A 347 11.78 4.56 6.66
CA GLY A 347 12.84 3.59 6.98
C GLY A 347 14.26 4.09 6.87
N ALA A 348 14.46 5.39 6.72
CA ALA A 348 15.79 6.01 6.70
C ALA A 348 16.49 5.97 8.08
N THR A 349 15.70 5.83 9.16
CA THR A 349 16.22 5.72 10.53
C THR A 349 15.55 4.59 11.30
N SER A 350 16.25 4.11 12.35
CA SER A 350 15.74 3.01 13.19
C SER A 350 14.50 3.44 14.00
N PRO A 351 13.51 2.54 14.17
CA PRO A 351 12.35 2.78 15.06
C PRO A 351 12.72 3.08 16.54
N ARG A 352 13.95 2.81 16.97
CA ARG A 352 14.43 3.18 18.33
C ARG A 352 14.40 4.69 18.55
N HIS A 353 14.70 5.47 17.52
CA HIS A 353 14.58 6.94 17.54
C HIS A 353 13.12 7.41 17.69
N LEU A 354 12.14 6.54 17.41
CA LEU A 354 10.72 6.87 17.66
C LEU A 354 10.40 6.99 19.14
N ALA A 355 11.06 6.23 20.01
CA ALA A 355 10.87 6.32 21.46
C ALA A 355 11.38 7.66 21.99
N GLU A 356 12.55 8.10 21.53
CA GLU A 356 13.15 9.39 21.89
C GLU A 356 12.30 10.55 21.33
N THR A 357 11.94 10.47 20.06
CA THR A 357 11.09 11.46 19.37
C THR A 357 9.68 11.48 19.96
N GLY A 358 9.13 10.30 20.31
CA GLY A 358 7.84 10.17 20.98
C GLY A 358 7.83 10.73 22.39
N ALA A 359 8.90 10.56 23.17
CA ALA A 359 9.05 11.17 24.49
C ALA A 359 9.15 12.70 24.38
N GLN A 360 9.92 13.23 23.42
CA GLN A 360 10.00 14.66 23.14
C GLN A 360 8.66 15.24 22.68
N LEU A 361 7.94 14.54 21.80
CA LEU A 361 6.60 14.93 21.38
C LEU A 361 5.62 14.88 22.56
N GLY A 362 5.65 13.79 23.33
CA GLY A 362 4.81 13.62 24.53
C GLY A 362 5.02 14.73 25.54
N TRP A 363 6.28 15.08 25.86
CA TRP A 363 6.62 16.19 26.73
C TRP A 363 6.04 17.52 26.23
N ARG A 364 6.20 17.82 24.93
CA ARG A 364 5.70 19.06 24.31
C ARG A 364 4.18 19.10 24.19
N LEU A 365 3.51 17.93 24.09
CA LEU A 365 2.04 17.86 24.09
C LEU A 365 1.43 18.14 25.47
N VAL A 366 2.19 17.93 26.55
CA VAL A 366 1.75 18.18 27.92
C VAL A 366 2.00 19.64 28.33
N PHE A 367 3.08 20.23 27.84
CA PHE A 367 3.56 21.56 28.28
C PHE A 367 3.39 22.67 27.20
N ALA A 368 2.76 22.39 26.06
CA ALA A 368 2.29 23.34 25.06
C ALA A 368 0.75 23.43 25.02
#